data_84ee88f75a4801dc7b1d882af6d8fe30
#
_entry.id   84ee88f75a4801dc7b1d882af6d8fe30
#
_cell.length_a   1.000
_cell.length_b   1.000
_cell.length_c   1.000
_cell.angle_alpha   90.00
_cell.angle_beta   90.00
_cell.angle_gamma   90.00
#
_symmetry.space_group_name_H-M   'P 1'
#
loop_
_entity.id
_entity.type
_entity.pdbx_description
1 polymer ?
#
loop_
_entity_poly.entity_id
_entity_poly.type
_entity_poly.pdbx_seq_one_letter_code
_entity_poly.pdbx_strand_id
1 'polypeptide(L)'
;MVTSGVNMKCEHRNVNKRGIRNGKQRTRCVDCGQWDSFYLSPEGVKILLFDIETTPMEVYVWGLFGNKYIQHGNVIKDWNVLSWSAKWLCDSGVISDIQTSKEAMNRDDKRVLGGIWDLINQADVVIAHNGDKFDLKKLNTRFHMNGFLPPSPYQSIDTLKVAKRNFAFSSNRLDYLGQIMTNKGKISTNFQLWTDCLRGDPKALHNMLEYNEEDVRLLEEVYLELRPWIKSHPNVGVYMDGEVCPSCGSDDVHANGGYYTTMANRYESYRCDDCGALSRKLQSELSVHDRKKLMRPLPR
;
A
#
# COMPACT_ATOMS: atom_id res chain seq x y z
N MET A 1 44.51 -31.38 9.13
CA MET A 1 43.68 -31.19 7.93
C MET A 1 42.34 -30.62 8.39
N VAL A 2 42.16 -29.33 8.23
CA VAL A 2 40.91 -28.65 8.57
C VAL A 2 40.16 -28.49 7.28
N THR A 3 39.10 -29.26 7.12
CA THR A 3 38.20 -29.14 5.96
C THR A 3 37.33 -27.90 6.14
N SER A 4 37.58 -26.90 5.30
CA SER A 4 36.78 -25.70 5.15
C SER A 4 35.37 -26.09 4.65
N GLY A 5 34.39 -26.16 5.54
CA GLY A 5 32.99 -26.32 5.18
C GLY A 5 32.51 -25.10 4.43
N VAL A 6 32.11 -25.28 3.18
CA VAL A 6 31.39 -24.32 2.37
C VAL A 6 30.08 -24.04 3.09
N ASN A 7 29.91 -22.81 3.59
CA ASN A 7 28.68 -22.35 4.21
C ASN A 7 27.64 -22.16 3.08
N MET A 8 26.93 -23.24 2.69
CA MET A 8 25.77 -23.10 1.83
C MET A 8 24.70 -22.33 2.58
N LYS A 9 24.40 -21.12 2.12
CA LYS A 9 23.29 -20.30 2.63
C LYS A 9 22.01 -21.13 2.51
N CYS A 10 21.39 -21.43 3.64
CA CYS A 10 20.10 -22.13 3.69
C CYS A 10 19.03 -21.23 3.04
N GLU A 11 18.30 -21.74 2.05
CA GLU A 11 17.25 -20.99 1.35
C GLU A 11 15.94 -20.90 2.14
N HIS A 12 15.89 -21.46 3.35
CA HIS A 12 14.74 -21.45 4.27
C HIS A 12 13.39 -21.87 3.67
N ARG A 13 13.41 -22.79 2.69
CA ARG A 13 12.20 -23.26 2.00
C ARG A 13 11.32 -24.13 2.89
N ASN A 14 11.89 -24.77 3.89
CA ASN A 14 11.18 -25.68 4.80
C ASN A 14 11.12 -25.03 6.19
N VAL A 15 9.98 -24.41 6.53
CA VAL A 15 9.81 -23.66 7.77
C VAL A 15 8.60 -24.10 8.56
N ASN A 16 8.74 -24.22 9.88
CA ASN A 16 7.65 -24.43 10.80
C ASN A 16 7.18 -23.11 11.40
N LYS A 17 5.89 -22.81 11.31
CA LYS A 17 5.25 -21.68 12.00
C LYS A 17 5.33 -21.91 13.52
N ARG A 18 5.74 -20.87 14.28
CA ARG A 18 6.00 -20.94 15.73
C ARG A 18 5.39 -19.76 16.50
N GLY A 19 4.13 -19.44 16.23
CA GLY A 19 3.42 -18.35 16.87
C GLY A 19 3.86 -16.96 16.43
N ILE A 20 3.23 -15.94 16.96
CA ILE A 20 3.34 -14.56 16.51
C ILE A 20 3.98 -13.69 17.60
N ARG A 21 4.75 -12.72 17.16
CA ARG A 21 5.26 -11.66 18.04
C ARG A 21 5.23 -10.34 17.27
N ASN A 22 4.56 -9.33 17.83
CA ASN A 22 4.41 -7.99 17.24
C ASN A 22 3.80 -8.01 15.82
N GLY A 23 2.73 -8.81 15.60
CA GLY A 23 2.06 -8.91 14.30
C GLY A 23 2.83 -9.66 13.19
N LYS A 24 3.99 -10.22 13.53
CA LYS A 24 4.81 -11.00 12.59
C LYS A 24 4.75 -12.47 12.93
N GLN A 25 4.43 -13.32 11.94
CA GLN A 25 4.55 -14.77 12.05
C GLN A 25 6.01 -15.13 12.26
N ARG A 26 6.32 -15.78 13.37
CA ARG A 26 7.64 -16.36 13.60
C ARG A 26 7.72 -17.73 12.96
N THR A 27 8.78 -17.95 12.23
CA THR A 27 9.09 -19.24 11.64
C THR A 27 10.44 -19.73 12.10
N ARG A 28 10.58 -21.02 12.18
CA ARG A 28 11.88 -21.69 12.41
C ARG A 28 12.15 -22.60 11.23
N CYS A 29 13.27 -22.38 10.57
CA CYS A 29 13.71 -23.26 9.50
C CYS A 29 13.97 -24.68 10.06
N VAL A 30 13.43 -25.69 9.41
CA VAL A 30 13.62 -27.09 9.80
C VAL A 30 15.07 -27.52 9.57
N ASP A 31 15.66 -27.04 8.47
CA ASP A 31 16.96 -27.49 7.99
C ASP A 31 18.13 -26.87 8.78
N CYS A 32 18.08 -25.57 9.07
CA CYS A 32 19.17 -24.86 9.76
C CYS A 32 18.82 -24.36 11.16
N GLY A 33 17.56 -24.46 11.58
CA GLY A 33 17.10 -24.03 12.89
C GLY A 33 17.01 -22.51 13.09
N GLN A 34 17.34 -21.71 12.08
CA GLN A 34 17.30 -20.26 12.16
C GLN A 34 15.86 -19.76 12.32
N TRP A 35 15.69 -18.72 13.10
CA TRP A 35 14.42 -18.03 13.28
C TRP A 35 14.29 -16.88 12.29
N ASP A 36 13.11 -16.77 11.72
CA ASP A 36 12.72 -15.64 10.88
C ASP A 36 11.32 -15.16 11.28
N SER A 37 10.94 -13.97 10.84
CA SER A 37 9.61 -13.42 11.06
C SER A 37 9.16 -12.66 9.82
N PHE A 38 7.99 -12.99 9.32
CA PHE A 38 7.42 -12.33 8.16
C PHE A 38 5.93 -12.03 8.38
N TYR A 39 5.44 -11.02 7.70
CA TYR A 39 4.02 -10.75 7.64
C TYR A 39 3.36 -11.74 6.68
N LEU A 40 2.13 -12.16 7.03
CA LEU A 40 1.38 -13.07 6.18
C LEU A 40 0.72 -12.30 5.04
N SER A 41 0.92 -12.78 3.81
CA SER A 41 0.10 -12.40 2.66
C SER A 41 -1.08 -13.36 2.55
N PRO A 42 -2.31 -12.88 2.30
CA PRO A 42 -3.45 -13.76 2.09
C PRO A 42 -3.28 -14.53 0.76
N GLU A 43 -3.48 -15.84 0.81
CA GLU A 43 -3.46 -16.68 -0.39
C GLU A 43 -4.66 -16.33 -1.30
N GLY A 44 -4.45 -16.36 -2.60
CA GLY A 44 -5.50 -16.16 -3.60
C GLY A 44 -5.90 -14.70 -3.86
N VAL A 45 -5.46 -13.73 -3.05
CA VAL A 45 -5.71 -12.30 -3.24
C VAL A 45 -4.46 -11.58 -3.74
N LYS A 46 -4.59 -10.81 -4.79
CA LYS A 46 -3.52 -9.98 -5.34
C LYS A 46 -3.58 -8.58 -4.76
N ILE A 47 -2.72 -8.28 -3.80
CA ILE A 47 -2.60 -6.96 -3.15
C ILE A 47 -1.35 -6.27 -3.65
N LEU A 48 -1.52 -5.16 -4.36
CA LEU A 48 -0.45 -4.37 -4.96
C LEU A 48 -0.22 -3.09 -4.15
N LEU A 49 1.00 -2.91 -3.66
CA LEU A 49 1.46 -1.62 -3.14
C LEU A 49 2.16 -0.89 -4.28
N PHE A 50 1.94 0.41 -4.42
CA PHE A 50 2.59 1.18 -5.46
C PHE A 50 2.70 2.67 -5.09
N ASP A 51 3.61 3.34 -5.78
CA ASP A 51 3.84 4.78 -5.70
C ASP A 51 4.29 5.29 -7.07
N ILE A 52 3.96 6.54 -7.41
CA ILE A 52 4.36 7.17 -8.66
C ILE A 52 5.07 8.49 -8.42
N GLU A 53 6.04 8.79 -9.29
CA GLU A 53 6.62 10.12 -9.38
C GLU A 53 6.18 10.83 -10.64
N THR A 54 5.86 12.09 -10.51
CA THR A 54 5.40 12.90 -11.65
C THR A 54 6.30 14.11 -11.87
N THR A 55 6.45 14.50 -13.13
CA THR A 55 7.20 15.70 -13.49
C THR A 55 6.45 16.97 -13.07
N PRO A 56 7.16 18.04 -12.70
CA PRO A 56 6.55 19.36 -12.55
C PRO A 56 6.07 19.91 -13.88
N MET A 57 5.05 20.77 -13.84
CA MET A 57 4.59 21.53 -15.02
C MET A 57 5.59 22.64 -15.38
N GLU A 58 5.68 22.96 -16.66
CA GLU A 58 6.33 24.18 -17.14
C GLU A 58 5.28 25.23 -17.49
N VAL A 59 5.40 26.41 -16.90
CA VAL A 59 4.39 27.45 -17.03
C VAL A 59 5.03 28.84 -17.21
N TYR A 60 4.39 29.74 -17.98
CA TYR A 60 4.76 31.15 -18.02
C TYR A 60 4.04 31.93 -16.93
N VAL A 61 4.80 32.67 -16.16
CA VAL A 61 4.30 33.60 -15.12
C VAL A 61 5.00 34.95 -15.23
N TRP A 62 4.29 36.04 -14.93
CA TRP A 62 4.85 37.40 -14.98
C TRP A 62 5.79 37.73 -13.80
N GLY A 63 5.73 36.94 -12.72
CA GLY A 63 6.55 37.15 -11.53
C GLY A 63 6.51 35.93 -10.61
N LEU A 64 7.43 35.90 -9.63
CA LEU A 64 7.53 34.76 -8.69
C LEU A 64 6.47 34.81 -7.58
N PHE A 65 5.91 35.98 -7.31
CA PHE A 65 4.94 36.21 -6.23
C PHE A 65 3.55 36.49 -6.78
N GLY A 66 2.51 36.14 -6.01
CA GLY A 66 1.11 36.43 -6.39
C GLY A 66 0.47 35.41 -7.36
N ASN A 67 1.18 34.40 -7.82
CA ASN A 67 0.67 33.37 -8.76
C ASN A 67 -0.18 32.30 -8.05
N LYS A 68 -1.23 32.76 -7.35
CA LYS A 68 -2.14 31.84 -6.63
C LYS A 68 -2.93 30.94 -7.59
N TYR A 69 -3.20 31.43 -8.80
CA TYR A 69 -3.89 30.70 -9.88
C TYR A 69 -3.18 30.93 -11.20
N ILE A 70 -2.75 29.85 -11.84
CA ILE A 70 -2.13 29.87 -13.17
C ILE A 70 -3.23 29.47 -14.17
N GLN A 71 -3.46 30.31 -15.17
CA GLN A 71 -4.42 30.01 -16.23
C GLN A 71 -3.87 28.87 -17.09
N HIS A 72 -4.76 27.98 -17.55
CA HIS A 72 -4.38 26.83 -18.38
C HIS A 72 -3.61 27.24 -19.65
N GLY A 73 -3.95 28.39 -20.26
CA GLY A 73 -3.24 28.93 -21.44
C GLY A 73 -1.77 29.30 -21.18
N ASN A 74 -1.34 29.41 -19.93
CA ASN A 74 0.05 29.67 -19.56
C ASN A 74 0.88 28.38 -19.39
N VAL A 75 0.26 27.19 -19.50
CA VAL A 75 0.96 25.91 -19.40
C VAL A 75 1.67 25.64 -20.72
N ILE A 76 2.99 25.48 -20.65
CA ILE A 76 3.85 25.16 -21.80
C ILE A 76 3.94 23.65 -21.97
N LYS A 77 4.25 22.98 -20.86
CA LYS A 77 4.29 21.51 -20.77
C LYS A 77 3.56 21.06 -19.53
N ASP A 78 2.62 20.15 -19.71
CA ASP A 78 1.88 19.55 -18.62
C ASP A 78 2.73 18.51 -17.88
N TRP A 79 2.30 18.10 -16.69
CA TRP A 79 2.90 17.02 -15.96
C TRP A 79 2.66 15.66 -16.66
N ASN A 80 3.56 14.73 -16.43
CA ASN A 80 3.43 13.34 -16.86
C ASN A 80 4.03 12.40 -15.80
N VAL A 81 3.81 11.09 -15.94
CA VAL A 81 4.40 10.09 -15.02
C VAL A 81 5.86 9.90 -15.39
N LEU A 82 6.76 10.17 -14.45
CA LEU A 82 8.20 10.02 -14.60
C LEU A 82 8.67 8.59 -14.31
N SER A 83 8.25 8.07 -13.15
CA SER A 83 8.51 6.70 -12.72
C SER A 83 7.34 6.15 -11.92
N TRP A 84 7.36 4.84 -11.75
CA TRP A 84 6.53 4.15 -10.79
C TRP A 84 7.32 2.98 -10.20
N SER A 85 6.98 2.64 -8.97
CA SER A 85 7.42 1.43 -8.31
C SER A 85 6.23 0.71 -7.72
N ALA A 86 6.25 -0.60 -7.74
CA ALA A 86 5.17 -1.43 -7.23
C ALA A 86 5.71 -2.73 -6.62
N LYS A 87 4.94 -3.31 -5.71
CA LYS A 87 5.32 -4.52 -5.01
C LYS A 87 4.06 -5.32 -4.66
N TRP A 88 4.06 -6.60 -4.95
CA TRP A 88 3.03 -7.49 -4.39
C TRP A 88 3.28 -7.66 -2.90
N LEU A 89 2.21 -7.62 -2.11
CA LEU A 89 2.30 -7.73 -0.65
C LEU A 89 3.08 -8.98 -0.25
N CYS A 90 4.07 -8.81 0.60
CA CYS A 90 4.97 -9.84 1.12
C CYS A 90 5.92 -10.50 0.09
N ASP A 91 5.92 -10.10 -1.17
CA ASP A 91 6.97 -10.51 -2.09
C ASP A 91 8.31 -9.85 -1.74
N SER A 92 9.41 -10.45 -2.12
CA SER A 92 10.75 -9.90 -1.86
C SER A 92 11.16 -8.80 -2.84
N GLY A 93 10.61 -8.83 -4.06
CA GLY A 93 11.00 -7.94 -5.16
C GLY A 93 10.11 -6.71 -5.29
N VAL A 94 10.71 -5.59 -5.68
CA VAL A 94 10.02 -4.41 -6.19
C VAL A 94 10.09 -4.46 -7.71
N ILE A 95 8.99 -4.16 -8.36
CA ILE A 95 8.87 -4.00 -9.82
C ILE A 95 8.81 -2.50 -10.07
N SER A 96 9.64 -1.99 -10.94
CA SER A 96 9.71 -0.55 -11.17
C SER A 96 10.02 -0.24 -12.63
N ASP A 97 9.63 0.94 -13.09
CA ASP A 97 10.00 1.47 -14.39
C ASP A 97 10.12 3.00 -14.33
N ILE A 98 10.97 3.53 -15.18
CA ILE A 98 11.21 4.97 -15.30
C ILE A 98 11.34 5.35 -16.77
N GLN A 99 11.03 6.59 -17.11
CA GLN A 99 11.27 7.13 -18.44
C GLN A 99 12.76 7.03 -18.81
N THR A 100 13.04 6.69 -20.05
CA THR A 100 14.39 6.87 -20.61
C THR A 100 14.72 8.36 -20.72
N SER A 101 16.01 8.70 -20.86
CA SER A 101 16.45 10.10 -21.07
C SER A 101 15.66 10.80 -22.18
N LYS A 102 15.42 10.11 -23.30
CA LYS A 102 14.68 10.67 -24.44
C LYS A 102 13.19 10.89 -24.11
N GLU A 103 12.55 9.95 -23.42
CA GLU A 103 11.16 10.05 -22.99
C GLU A 103 10.97 11.19 -22.00
N ALA A 104 11.87 11.32 -21.01
CA ALA A 104 11.85 12.38 -20.01
C ALA A 104 11.96 13.79 -20.64
N MET A 105 12.90 13.98 -21.56
CA MET A 105 13.03 15.24 -22.30
C MET A 105 11.79 15.57 -23.15
N ASN A 106 11.17 14.55 -23.75
CA ASN A 106 9.98 14.69 -24.59
C ASN A 106 8.65 14.66 -23.80
N ARG A 107 8.72 14.33 -22.50
CA ARG A 107 7.55 14.12 -21.63
C ARG A 107 6.59 13.05 -22.17
N ASP A 108 7.13 11.98 -22.72
CA ASP A 108 6.40 10.83 -23.25
C ASP A 108 6.38 9.71 -22.20
N ASP A 109 5.22 9.52 -21.56
CA ASP A 109 5.05 8.49 -20.52
C ASP A 109 4.29 7.24 -21.02
N LYS A 110 3.98 7.16 -22.30
CA LYS A 110 3.15 6.07 -22.84
C LYS A 110 3.71 4.67 -22.53
N ARG A 111 5.03 4.48 -22.69
CA ARG A 111 5.67 3.19 -22.44
C ARG A 111 5.64 2.84 -20.95
N VAL A 112 6.05 3.78 -20.11
CA VAL A 112 6.15 3.55 -18.66
C VAL A 112 4.78 3.31 -18.04
N LEU A 113 3.70 3.88 -18.58
CA LEU A 113 2.33 3.65 -18.13
C LEU A 113 1.85 2.22 -18.37
N GLY A 114 2.34 1.53 -19.40
CA GLY A 114 1.92 0.17 -19.74
C GLY A 114 2.17 -0.81 -18.58
N GLY A 115 3.35 -0.79 -17.99
CA GLY A 115 3.71 -1.69 -16.90
C GLY A 115 2.84 -1.51 -15.65
N ILE A 116 2.64 -0.27 -15.20
CA ILE A 116 1.80 -0.04 -14.00
C ILE A 116 0.32 -0.30 -14.30
N TRP A 117 -0.15 -0.06 -15.52
CA TRP A 117 -1.51 -0.42 -15.92
C TRP A 117 -1.73 -1.94 -15.83
N ASP A 118 -0.79 -2.74 -16.34
CA ASP A 118 -0.85 -4.21 -16.31
C ASP A 118 -0.86 -4.75 -14.86
N LEU A 119 -0.10 -4.15 -13.95
CA LEU A 119 -0.09 -4.54 -12.54
C LEU A 119 -1.40 -4.18 -11.84
N ILE A 120 -1.91 -2.97 -12.02
CA ILE A 120 -3.19 -2.54 -11.43
C ILE A 120 -4.34 -3.37 -12.00
N ASN A 121 -4.31 -3.71 -13.30
CA ASN A 121 -5.32 -4.54 -13.95
C ASN A 121 -5.40 -5.96 -13.39
N GLN A 122 -4.32 -6.45 -12.79
CA GLN A 122 -4.25 -7.76 -12.13
C GLN A 122 -4.58 -7.73 -10.64
N ALA A 123 -4.58 -6.53 -10.01
CA ALA A 123 -4.75 -6.41 -8.57
C ALA A 123 -6.22 -6.48 -8.15
N ASP A 124 -6.50 -7.17 -7.05
CA ASP A 124 -7.80 -7.13 -6.35
C ASP A 124 -7.86 -5.94 -5.39
N VAL A 125 -6.73 -5.62 -4.78
CA VAL A 125 -6.56 -4.50 -3.85
C VAL A 125 -5.30 -3.72 -4.20
N VAL A 126 -5.41 -2.40 -4.25
CA VAL A 126 -4.27 -1.50 -4.42
C VAL A 126 -4.04 -0.66 -3.16
N ILE A 127 -2.79 -0.45 -2.79
CA ILE A 127 -2.40 0.30 -1.60
C ILE A 127 -1.44 1.40 -2.01
N ALA A 128 -1.73 2.64 -1.62
CA ALA A 128 -0.84 3.78 -1.83
C ALA A 128 -0.97 4.80 -0.70
N HIS A 129 -0.01 5.70 -0.57
CA HIS A 129 -0.04 6.77 0.43
C HIS A 129 -0.56 8.07 -0.19
N ASN A 130 -1.77 8.49 0.15
CA ASN A 130 -2.54 9.55 -0.52
C ASN A 130 -3.00 9.17 -1.94
N GLY A 131 -3.01 7.87 -2.24
CA GLY A 131 -3.25 7.32 -3.57
C GLY A 131 -4.59 7.71 -4.18
N ASP A 132 -5.66 7.74 -3.38
CA ASP A 132 -7.00 8.09 -3.88
C ASP A 132 -7.11 9.54 -4.36
N LYS A 133 -6.28 10.44 -3.85
CA LYS A 133 -6.27 11.84 -4.26
C LYS A 133 -5.20 12.17 -5.28
N PHE A 134 -4.11 11.45 -5.28
CA PHE A 134 -2.94 11.73 -6.11
C PHE A 134 -2.71 10.61 -7.14
N ASP A 135 -2.12 9.50 -6.75
CA ASP A 135 -1.60 8.47 -7.67
C ASP A 135 -2.67 7.93 -8.62
N LEU A 136 -3.78 7.44 -8.10
CA LEU A 136 -4.84 6.85 -8.91
C LEU A 136 -5.47 7.86 -9.86
N LYS A 137 -5.67 9.11 -9.42
CA LYS A 137 -6.22 10.15 -10.29
C LYS A 137 -5.25 10.55 -11.39
N LYS A 138 -3.97 10.65 -11.05
CA LYS A 138 -2.92 10.96 -12.01
C LYS A 138 -2.77 9.84 -13.04
N LEU A 139 -2.70 8.59 -12.60
CA LEU A 139 -2.65 7.43 -13.49
C LEU A 139 -3.88 7.37 -14.40
N ASN A 140 -5.09 7.47 -13.85
CA ASN A 140 -6.31 7.45 -14.66
C ASN A 140 -6.34 8.57 -15.72
N THR A 141 -5.86 9.76 -15.37
CA THR A 141 -5.74 10.87 -16.34
C THR A 141 -4.77 10.50 -17.46
N ARG A 142 -3.59 9.99 -17.13
CA ARG A 142 -2.57 9.63 -18.12
C ARG A 142 -2.96 8.39 -18.93
N PHE A 143 -3.62 7.40 -18.31
CA PHE A 143 -4.20 6.27 -19.02
C PHE A 143 -5.18 6.73 -20.09
N HIS A 144 -6.15 7.57 -19.72
CA HIS A 144 -7.12 8.10 -20.66
C HIS A 144 -6.45 8.88 -21.81
N MET A 145 -5.50 9.78 -21.50
CA MET A 145 -4.81 10.60 -22.51
C MET A 145 -3.96 9.76 -23.46
N ASN A 146 -3.46 8.60 -23.02
CA ASN A 146 -2.65 7.69 -23.83
C ASN A 146 -3.47 6.56 -24.50
N GLY A 147 -4.79 6.56 -24.36
CA GLY A 147 -5.69 5.61 -25.02
C GLY A 147 -5.81 4.25 -24.33
N PHE A 148 -5.38 4.13 -23.08
CA PHE A 148 -5.63 2.94 -22.26
C PHE A 148 -7.09 2.93 -21.79
N LEU A 149 -7.68 1.74 -21.72
CA LEU A 149 -8.97 1.54 -21.07
C LEU A 149 -8.81 1.56 -19.53
N PRO A 150 -9.89 1.79 -18.77
CA PRO A 150 -9.85 1.59 -17.33
C PRO A 150 -9.36 0.18 -16.99
N PRO A 151 -8.49 0.00 -15.98
CA PRO A 151 -8.11 -1.34 -15.51
C PRO A 151 -9.31 -2.07 -14.90
N SER A 152 -9.16 -3.37 -14.66
CA SER A 152 -10.17 -4.19 -13.97
C SER A 152 -10.56 -3.57 -12.62
N PRO A 153 -11.77 -3.83 -12.10
CA PRO A 153 -12.18 -3.30 -10.79
C PRO A 153 -11.28 -3.79 -9.67
N TYR A 154 -10.85 -2.88 -8.83
CA TYR A 154 -10.05 -3.13 -7.63
C TYR A 154 -10.60 -2.33 -6.45
N GLN A 155 -10.22 -2.71 -5.24
CA GLN A 155 -10.47 -1.92 -4.04
C GLN A 155 -9.21 -1.15 -3.65
N SER A 156 -9.35 0.05 -3.07
CA SER A 156 -8.19 0.87 -2.69
C SER A 156 -8.06 1.03 -1.18
N ILE A 157 -6.83 1.01 -0.68
CA ILE A 157 -6.46 1.39 0.68
C ILE A 157 -5.51 2.58 0.59
N ASP A 158 -5.95 3.73 1.11
CA ASP A 158 -5.14 4.94 1.23
C ASP A 158 -4.61 5.06 2.66
N THR A 159 -3.31 4.74 2.85
CA THR A 159 -2.67 4.73 4.18
C THR A 159 -2.66 6.10 4.85
N LEU A 160 -2.63 7.21 4.09
CA LEU A 160 -2.79 8.57 4.64
C LEU A 160 -4.17 8.77 5.27
N LYS A 161 -5.24 8.29 4.61
CA LYS A 161 -6.60 8.36 5.16
C LYS A 161 -6.74 7.51 6.41
N VAL A 162 -6.13 6.30 6.40
CA VAL A 162 -6.12 5.42 7.58
C VAL A 162 -5.43 6.10 8.76
N ALA A 163 -4.24 6.68 8.56
CA ALA A 163 -3.51 7.40 9.59
C ALA A 163 -4.34 8.56 10.16
N LYS A 164 -4.84 9.45 9.30
CA LYS A 164 -5.65 10.60 9.71
C LYS A 164 -6.95 10.24 10.44
N ARG A 165 -7.56 9.10 10.09
CA ARG A 165 -8.84 8.68 10.68
C ARG A 165 -8.69 8.09 12.07
N ASN A 166 -7.58 7.41 12.33
CA ASN A 166 -7.41 6.61 13.54
C ASN A 166 -6.43 7.22 14.55
N PHE A 167 -5.57 8.17 14.13
CA PHE A 167 -4.49 8.70 14.96
C PHE A 167 -4.39 10.22 14.86
N ALA A 168 -3.79 10.81 15.87
CA ALA A 168 -3.47 12.24 15.94
C ALA A 168 -1.95 12.47 15.86
N PHE A 169 -1.30 11.92 14.82
CA PHE A 169 0.13 12.12 14.60
C PHE A 169 0.46 13.57 14.27
N SER A 170 1.63 14.04 14.68
CA SER A 170 2.12 15.41 14.35
C SER A 170 2.32 15.62 12.86
N SER A 171 2.62 14.54 12.11
CA SER A 171 2.65 14.51 10.65
C SER A 171 2.10 13.17 10.15
N ASN A 172 1.43 13.21 8.99
CA ASN A 172 0.95 11.99 8.33
C ASN A 172 1.71 11.74 7.01
N ARG A 173 2.88 12.33 6.83
CA ARG A 173 3.75 12.02 5.69
C ARG A 173 4.32 10.61 5.84
N LEU A 174 4.56 9.94 4.73
CA LEU A 174 5.06 8.57 4.74
C LEU A 174 6.40 8.43 5.46
N ASP A 175 7.33 9.38 5.25
CA ASP A 175 8.62 9.44 5.94
C ASP A 175 8.49 9.51 7.48
N TYR A 176 7.59 10.37 7.97
CA TYR A 176 7.33 10.51 9.40
C TYR A 176 6.70 9.24 9.98
N LEU A 177 5.69 8.68 9.32
CA LEU A 177 5.05 7.44 9.76
C LEU A 177 6.03 6.27 9.75
N GLY A 178 6.87 6.15 8.72
CA GLY A 178 7.93 5.17 8.67
C GLY A 178 8.88 5.29 9.85
N GLN A 179 9.35 6.50 10.14
CA GLN A 179 10.28 6.73 11.24
C GLN A 179 9.70 6.33 12.60
N ILE A 180 8.45 6.70 12.91
CA ILE A 180 7.85 6.42 14.22
C ILE A 180 7.32 4.98 14.37
N MET A 181 6.92 4.33 13.28
CA MET A 181 6.35 2.98 13.31
C MET A 181 7.39 1.89 13.10
N THR A 182 8.40 2.15 12.25
CA THR A 182 9.36 1.13 11.79
C THR A 182 10.82 1.50 12.05
N ASN A 183 11.10 2.70 12.59
CA ASN A 183 12.44 3.28 12.74
C ASN A 183 13.20 3.45 11.41
N LYS A 184 12.48 3.53 10.28
CA LYS A 184 13.03 3.77 8.95
C LYS A 184 12.52 5.10 8.42
N GLY A 185 13.39 5.82 7.71
CA GLY A 185 13.05 7.08 7.03
C GLY A 185 13.22 6.95 5.53
N LYS A 186 12.77 7.97 4.80
CA LYS A 186 12.95 8.11 3.37
C LYS A 186 14.36 8.58 3.01
N ILE A 187 14.79 8.29 1.77
CA ILE A 187 15.91 8.96 1.14
C ILE A 187 15.56 10.44 0.96
N SER A 188 16.44 11.33 1.40
CA SER A 188 16.23 12.76 1.23
C SER A 188 16.44 13.16 -0.23
N THR A 189 15.46 13.86 -0.81
CA THR A 189 15.55 14.41 -2.17
C THR A 189 15.30 15.92 -2.17
N ASN A 190 15.68 16.58 -3.24
CA ASN A 190 15.40 17.98 -3.47
C ASN A 190 14.81 18.21 -4.88
N PHE A 191 14.24 19.38 -5.13
CA PHE A 191 13.59 19.68 -6.42
C PHE A 191 14.54 19.58 -7.62
N GLN A 192 15.87 19.72 -7.40
CA GLN A 192 16.88 19.61 -8.45
C GLN A 192 16.85 18.24 -9.11
N LEU A 193 16.57 17.17 -8.37
CA LEU A 193 16.49 15.80 -8.92
C LEU A 193 15.43 15.72 -10.04
N TRP A 194 14.25 16.32 -9.86
CA TRP A 194 13.22 16.35 -10.92
C TRP A 194 13.65 17.14 -12.15
N THR A 195 14.32 18.26 -11.96
CA THR A 195 14.79 19.06 -13.10
C THR A 195 15.90 18.38 -13.86
N ASP A 196 16.78 17.65 -13.21
CA ASP A 196 17.84 16.88 -13.85
C ASP A 196 17.30 15.67 -14.60
N CYS A 197 16.28 14.98 -14.05
CA CYS A 197 15.52 13.96 -14.78
C CYS A 197 14.92 14.52 -16.09
N LEU A 198 14.31 15.70 -16.03
CA LEU A 198 13.73 16.35 -17.22
C LEU A 198 14.76 16.79 -18.27
N ARG A 199 16.03 16.93 -17.88
CA ARG A 199 17.17 17.14 -18.79
C ARG A 199 17.70 15.85 -19.39
N GLY A 200 17.15 14.71 -18.97
CA GLY A 200 17.56 13.38 -19.43
C GLY A 200 18.85 12.88 -18.79
N ASP A 201 19.24 13.40 -17.61
CA ASP A 201 20.43 12.92 -16.90
C ASP A 201 20.21 11.47 -16.42
N PRO A 202 21.00 10.50 -16.93
CA PRO A 202 20.84 9.09 -16.59
C PRO A 202 21.05 8.81 -15.09
N LYS A 203 21.95 9.57 -14.43
CA LYS A 203 22.22 9.41 -13.00
C LYS A 203 21.04 9.91 -12.16
N ALA A 204 20.45 11.05 -12.56
CA ALA A 204 19.27 11.57 -11.90
C ALA A 204 18.07 10.62 -12.05
N LEU A 205 17.88 10.04 -13.23
CA LEU A 205 16.84 9.03 -13.48
C LEU A 205 17.06 7.79 -12.61
N HIS A 206 18.28 7.30 -12.50
CA HIS A 206 18.59 6.16 -11.62
C HIS A 206 18.29 6.48 -10.14
N ASN A 207 18.74 7.62 -9.64
CA ASN A 207 18.48 8.04 -8.26
C ASN A 207 16.97 8.23 -7.98
N MET A 208 16.21 8.71 -8.98
CA MET A 208 14.76 8.85 -8.88
C MET A 208 14.07 7.47 -8.74
N LEU A 209 14.54 6.49 -9.51
CA LEU A 209 14.02 5.12 -9.45
C LEU A 209 14.30 4.48 -8.09
N GLU A 210 15.52 4.58 -7.59
CA GLU A 210 15.90 4.09 -6.25
C GLU A 210 15.04 4.76 -5.15
N TYR A 211 14.84 6.08 -5.25
CA TYR A 211 13.98 6.83 -4.34
C TYR A 211 12.54 6.28 -4.34
N ASN A 212 11.96 6.09 -5.52
CA ASN A 212 10.59 5.60 -5.67
C ASN A 212 10.43 4.14 -5.19
N GLU A 213 11.46 3.28 -5.38
CA GLU A 213 11.46 1.91 -4.85
C GLU A 213 11.48 1.85 -3.33
N GLU A 214 12.29 2.71 -2.68
CA GLU A 214 12.35 2.77 -1.22
C GLU A 214 11.03 3.27 -0.63
N ASP A 215 10.33 4.19 -1.30
CA ASP A 215 9.01 4.64 -0.89
C ASP A 215 7.98 3.48 -0.86
N VAL A 216 8.02 2.58 -1.83
CA VAL A 216 7.13 1.40 -1.85
C VAL A 216 7.50 0.38 -0.76
N ARG A 217 8.80 0.18 -0.48
CA ARG A 217 9.23 -0.68 0.64
C ARG A 217 8.76 -0.11 1.99
N LEU A 218 8.91 1.20 2.17
CA LEU A 218 8.43 1.88 3.38
C LEU A 218 6.91 1.87 3.48
N LEU A 219 6.20 2.02 2.36
CA LEU A 219 4.74 1.93 2.29
C LEU A 219 4.23 0.57 2.78
N GLU A 220 4.88 -0.54 2.40
CA GLU A 220 4.51 -1.86 2.89
C GLU A 220 4.63 -1.97 4.40
N GLU A 221 5.74 -1.53 4.97
CA GLU A 221 5.96 -1.56 6.40
C GLU A 221 4.92 -0.73 7.16
N VAL A 222 4.68 0.50 6.71
CA VAL A 222 3.66 1.38 7.29
C VAL A 222 2.24 0.79 7.15
N TYR A 223 1.93 0.19 6.01
CA TYR A 223 0.64 -0.48 5.83
C TYR A 223 0.46 -1.65 6.81
N LEU A 224 1.48 -2.48 7.01
CA LEU A 224 1.41 -3.63 7.90
C LEU A 224 1.19 -3.22 9.36
N GLU A 225 1.80 -2.13 9.81
CA GLU A 225 1.56 -1.54 11.13
C GLU A 225 0.16 -0.91 11.27
N LEU A 226 -0.37 -0.30 10.19
CA LEU A 226 -1.70 0.29 10.17
C LEU A 226 -2.82 -0.73 9.96
N ARG A 227 -2.54 -1.90 9.38
CA ARG A 227 -3.54 -2.90 8.96
C ARG A 227 -4.56 -3.26 10.05
N PRO A 228 -4.19 -3.52 11.31
CA PRO A 228 -5.15 -3.84 12.37
C PRO A 228 -6.12 -2.70 12.70
N TRP A 229 -5.81 -1.47 12.31
CA TRP A 229 -6.62 -0.28 12.55
C TRP A 229 -7.57 0.06 11.40
N ILE A 230 -7.50 -0.65 10.28
CA ILE A 230 -8.32 -0.39 9.09
C ILE A 230 -9.72 -0.97 9.28
N LYS A 231 -10.67 -0.15 9.71
CA LYS A 231 -12.06 -0.58 9.97
C LYS A 231 -12.83 -1.03 8.72
N SER A 232 -12.41 -0.57 7.54
CA SER A 232 -13.02 -0.88 6.25
C SER A 232 -12.01 -1.55 5.32
N HIS A 233 -11.17 -2.43 5.87
CA HIS A 233 -10.27 -3.24 5.06
C HIS A 233 -11.08 -4.09 4.09
N PRO A 234 -10.71 -4.16 2.79
CA PRO A 234 -11.28 -5.14 1.88
C PRO A 234 -11.26 -6.53 2.49
N ASN A 235 -12.37 -7.24 2.42
CA ASN A 235 -12.45 -8.56 3.02
C ASN A 235 -11.74 -9.60 2.15
N VAL A 236 -10.50 -9.93 2.49
CA VAL A 236 -9.71 -10.91 1.75
C VAL A 236 -10.27 -12.34 1.88
N GLY A 237 -11.07 -12.61 2.90
CA GLY A 237 -11.73 -13.91 3.08
C GLY A 237 -12.74 -14.25 2.00
N VAL A 238 -13.17 -13.30 1.13
CA VAL A 238 -14.03 -13.60 -0.03
C VAL A 238 -13.30 -14.36 -1.13
N TYR A 239 -11.98 -14.40 -1.09
CA TYR A 239 -11.12 -15.10 -2.05
C TYR A 239 -10.59 -16.44 -1.49
N MET A 240 -10.97 -16.78 -0.25
CA MET A 240 -10.43 -17.91 0.49
C MET A 240 -11.54 -18.80 1.01
N ASP A 241 -11.22 -20.06 1.28
CA ASP A 241 -12.13 -20.99 1.94
C ASP A 241 -11.97 -20.94 3.46
N GLY A 242 -13.08 -21.10 4.18
CA GLY A 242 -13.08 -21.19 5.66
C GLY A 242 -13.34 -19.90 6.40
N GLU A 243 -13.26 -19.96 7.73
CA GLU A 243 -13.37 -18.79 8.63
C GLU A 243 -11.99 -18.18 8.81
N VAL A 244 -11.70 -17.13 8.08
CA VAL A 244 -10.40 -16.46 8.09
C VAL A 244 -10.50 -14.99 8.46
N CYS A 245 -9.39 -14.41 8.88
CA CYS A 245 -9.28 -12.98 9.15
C CYS A 245 -9.59 -12.16 7.88
N PRO A 246 -10.55 -11.23 7.92
CA PRO A 246 -10.90 -10.43 6.74
C PRO A 246 -9.79 -9.48 6.28
N SER A 247 -8.76 -9.23 7.12
CA SER A 247 -7.67 -8.30 6.80
C SER A 247 -6.40 -8.96 6.31
N CYS A 248 -6.10 -10.20 6.72
CA CYS A 248 -4.86 -10.87 6.36
C CYS A 248 -5.04 -12.32 5.88
N GLY A 249 -6.26 -12.87 5.95
CA GLY A 249 -6.52 -14.24 5.50
C GLY A 249 -6.08 -15.35 6.45
N SER A 250 -5.55 -15.03 7.63
CA SER A 250 -5.15 -16.03 8.62
C SER A 250 -6.36 -16.78 9.18
N ASP A 251 -6.20 -18.07 9.44
CA ASP A 251 -7.15 -18.92 10.15
C ASP A 251 -7.01 -18.84 11.69
N ASP A 252 -5.96 -18.18 12.19
CA ASP A 252 -5.76 -17.96 13.63
C ASP A 252 -6.60 -16.78 14.13
N VAL A 253 -7.89 -17.03 14.24
CA VAL A 253 -8.91 -16.05 14.64
C VAL A 253 -9.74 -16.61 15.77
N HIS A 254 -9.79 -15.93 16.92
CA HIS A 254 -10.53 -16.37 18.09
C HIS A 254 -11.48 -15.31 18.64
N ALA A 255 -12.54 -15.75 19.33
CA ALA A 255 -13.44 -14.87 20.04
C ALA A 255 -12.68 -14.13 21.16
N ASN A 256 -12.79 -12.80 21.22
CA ASN A 256 -12.09 -12.00 22.22
C ASN A 256 -12.93 -11.68 23.46
N GLY A 257 -14.11 -12.30 23.59
CA GLY A 257 -15.05 -12.09 24.70
C GLY A 257 -15.85 -10.78 24.62
N GLY A 258 -15.65 -9.98 23.57
CA GLY A 258 -16.36 -8.72 23.35
C GLY A 258 -17.46 -8.82 22.31
N TYR A 259 -18.19 -7.74 22.14
CA TYR A 259 -19.27 -7.62 21.16
C TYR A 259 -19.17 -6.33 20.36
N TYR A 260 -19.43 -6.43 19.06
CA TYR A 260 -19.71 -5.27 18.22
C TYR A 260 -21.21 -5.07 18.14
N THR A 261 -21.69 -3.88 18.52
CA THR A 261 -23.12 -3.55 18.52
C THR A 261 -23.45 -2.49 17.49
N THR A 262 -24.62 -2.63 16.88
CA THR A 262 -25.27 -1.60 16.07
C THR A 262 -26.58 -1.20 16.73
N MET A 263 -27.33 -0.30 16.12
CA MET A 263 -28.64 0.13 16.67
C MET A 263 -29.64 -1.02 16.83
N ALA A 264 -29.49 -2.14 16.13
CA ALA A 264 -30.47 -3.23 16.13
C ALA A 264 -29.84 -4.63 16.16
N ASN A 265 -28.54 -4.75 16.24
CA ASN A 265 -27.87 -6.03 16.20
C ASN A 265 -26.68 -6.08 17.16
N ARG A 266 -26.34 -7.28 17.59
CA ARG A 266 -25.17 -7.61 18.37
C ARG A 266 -24.43 -8.75 17.70
N TYR A 267 -23.11 -8.63 17.58
CA TYR A 267 -22.23 -9.59 16.93
C TYR A 267 -21.08 -9.90 17.87
N GLU A 268 -20.75 -11.15 18.04
CA GLU A 268 -19.53 -11.55 18.72
C GLU A 268 -18.30 -11.01 17.95
N SER A 269 -17.34 -10.47 18.69
CA SER A 269 -16.11 -9.94 18.11
C SER A 269 -14.97 -10.93 18.23
N TYR A 270 -14.11 -10.91 17.22
CA TYR A 270 -12.98 -11.81 17.06
C TYR A 270 -11.70 -11.00 16.87
N ARG A 271 -10.60 -11.55 17.33
CA ARG A 271 -9.25 -11.01 17.10
C ARG A 271 -8.42 -12.02 16.32
N CYS A 272 -7.67 -11.52 15.37
CA CYS A 272 -6.66 -12.30 14.66
C CYS A 272 -5.33 -12.21 15.40
N ASP A 273 -4.68 -13.36 15.70
CA ASP A 273 -3.39 -13.37 16.38
C ASP A 273 -2.23 -13.02 15.44
N ASP A 274 -2.43 -13.23 14.13
CA ASP A 274 -1.40 -12.91 13.14
C ASP A 274 -1.25 -11.41 12.87
N CYS A 275 -2.35 -10.68 12.67
CA CYS A 275 -2.28 -9.27 12.33
C CYS A 275 -2.86 -8.33 13.39
N GLY A 276 -3.49 -8.85 14.44
CA GLY A 276 -4.11 -8.06 15.50
C GLY A 276 -5.47 -7.43 15.13
N ALA A 277 -5.95 -7.60 13.90
CA ALA A 277 -7.20 -6.99 13.44
C ALA A 277 -8.42 -7.56 14.19
N LEU A 278 -9.39 -6.67 14.44
CA LEU A 278 -10.69 -7.04 14.99
C LEU A 278 -11.69 -7.30 13.86
N SER A 279 -12.46 -8.37 14.01
CA SER A 279 -13.50 -8.76 13.07
C SER A 279 -14.77 -9.20 13.81
N ARG A 280 -15.83 -9.50 13.07
CA ARG A 280 -17.07 -10.07 13.58
C ARG A 280 -17.69 -10.98 12.54
N LYS A 281 -18.53 -11.92 12.97
CA LYS A 281 -19.37 -12.68 12.04
C LYS A 281 -20.44 -11.78 11.41
N LEU A 282 -20.90 -12.15 10.22
CA LEU A 282 -21.99 -11.41 9.55
C LEU A 282 -23.34 -11.67 10.21
N GLN A 283 -23.52 -12.84 10.80
CA GLN A 283 -24.76 -13.22 11.49
C GLN A 283 -24.84 -12.56 12.87
N SER A 284 -25.98 -11.91 13.14
CA SER A 284 -26.29 -11.34 14.46
C SER A 284 -26.65 -12.43 15.47
N GLU A 285 -26.22 -12.26 16.70
CA GLU A 285 -26.67 -13.10 17.83
C GLU A 285 -28.11 -12.82 18.26
N LEU A 286 -28.62 -11.61 17.95
CA LEU A 286 -30.00 -11.29 18.29
C LEU A 286 -30.98 -11.96 17.33
N SER A 287 -31.92 -12.72 17.87
CA SER A 287 -33.02 -13.27 17.09
C SER A 287 -33.93 -12.19 16.50
N VAL A 288 -34.73 -12.55 15.50
CA VAL A 288 -35.76 -11.64 14.96
C VAL A 288 -36.74 -11.17 16.07
N HIS A 289 -37.07 -12.07 17.01
CA HIS A 289 -37.95 -11.77 18.14
C HIS A 289 -37.33 -10.73 19.08
N ASP A 290 -36.05 -10.87 19.43
CA ASP A 290 -35.37 -9.92 20.33
C ASP A 290 -35.22 -8.55 19.69
N ARG A 291 -34.92 -8.51 18.38
CA ARG A 291 -34.83 -7.23 17.63
C ARG A 291 -36.15 -6.46 17.60
N LYS A 292 -37.32 -7.14 17.61
CA LYS A 292 -38.63 -6.49 17.64
C LYS A 292 -38.91 -5.78 18.97
N LYS A 293 -38.22 -6.14 20.04
CA LYS A 293 -38.34 -5.50 21.35
C LYS A 293 -37.49 -4.24 21.50
N LEU A 294 -36.56 -3.98 20.57
CA LEU A 294 -35.67 -2.83 20.63
C LEU A 294 -36.39 -1.54 20.24
N MET A 295 -36.14 -0.50 21.03
CA MET A 295 -36.59 0.87 20.72
C MET A 295 -35.40 1.66 20.13
N ARG A 296 -35.68 2.63 19.28
CA ARG A 296 -34.71 3.56 18.73
C ARG A 296 -34.97 4.96 19.23
N PRO A 297 -33.93 5.77 19.51
CA PRO A 297 -34.13 7.19 19.75
C PRO A 297 -34.67 7.85 18.48
N LEU A 298 -35.63 8.78 18.68
CA LEU A 298 -36.11 9.60 17.56
C LEU A 298 -35.01 10.55 17.11
N PRO A 299 -34.80 10.73 15.78
CA PRO A 299 -33.94 11.80 15.29
C PRO A 299 -34.50 13.16 15.73
N ARG A 300 -33.62 13.97 16.30
CA ARG A 300 -33.94 15.36 16.68
C ARG A 300 -33.61 16.28 15.51
#